data_be5356e6508436c9b49d7b94fbcfa9ab
#
_entry.id   be5356e6508436c9b49d7b94fbcfa9ab
#
_cell.length_a   1.000
_cell.length_b   1.000
_cell.length_c   1.000
_cell.angle_alpha   90.00
_cell.angle_beta   90.00
_cell.angle_gamma   90.00
#
_symmetry.space_group_name_H-M   'P 1'
#
loop_
_entity.id
_entity.type
_entity.pdbx_description
1 polymer ?
#
loop_
_entity_poly.entity_id
_entity_poly.type
_entity_poly.pdbx_seq_one_letter_code
_entity_poly.pdbx_strand_id
1 'polypeptide(L)'
;MKVSEINPSSILQDAFHVYRRNNLTKSQQSFSRCVLGMRPSYYSCMITRHRQPSRHVLESLLSVTKTLMSTFLGNPHFRQPYAHNLNQAFDELEQLVERVRLELTFAEAMDQLEAEAGL
;
A
#
# COMPACT_ATOMS: atom_id res chain seq x y z
N MET A 1 22.89 -0.40 -15.18
CA MET A 1 21.66 -0.61 -14.54
C MET A 1 21.77 -1.43 -13.28
N LYS A 2 20.97 -1.14 -12.36
CA LYS A 2 21.10 -1.79 -11.17
C LYS A 2 20.12 -2.79 -10.98
N VAL A 3 20.53 -3.88 -10.66
CA VAL A 3 19.67 -4.97 -10.40
C VAL A 3 18.78 -4.67 -9.25
N SER A 4 19.26 -3.82 -8.42
CA SER A 4 18.49 -3.52 -7.24
C SER A 4 17.14 -2.96 -7.56
N GLU A 5 16.98 -2.48 -8.76
CA GLU A 5 15.72 -1.98 -9.10
C GLU A 5 14.71 -3.01 -9.24
N ILE A 6 15.17 -4.20 -9.46
CA ILE A 6 14.27 -5.27 -9.63
C ILE A 6 14.02 -5.89 -8.32
N ASN A 7 14.78 -5.49 -7.37
CA ASN A 7 14.59 -5.95 -6.06
C ASN A 7 13.15 -5.70 -5.74
N PRO A 8 12.40 -6.72 -5.40
CA PRO A 8 11.00 -6.54 -5.10
C PRO A 8 10.97 -5.57 -3.98
N SER A 9 10.87 -4.36 -4.36
CA SER A 9 10.78 -3.35 -3.40
C SER A 9 9.62 -3.69 -2.55
N SER A 10 9.78 -3.43 -1.34
CA SER A 10 8.78 -3.65 -0.37
C SER A 10 7.49 -2.99 -0.84
N ILE A 11 6.41 -3.72 -0.74
CA ILE A 11 5.10 -3.17 -1.04
C ILE A 11 4.83 -1.98 -0.13
N LEU A 12 5.36 -2.00 1.10
CA LEU A 12 5.21 -0.89 2.01
C LEU A 12 5.93 0.35 1.52
N GLN A 13 7.09 0.16 0.93
CA GLN A 13 7.87 1.26 0.40
C GLN A 13 7.15 1.91 -0.77
N ASP A 14 6.63 1.10 -1.67
CA ASP A 14 5.88 1.61 -2.80
C ASP A 14 4.62 2.34 -2.34
N ALA A 15 3.92 1.77 -1.37
CA ALA A 15 2.71 2.38 -0.84
C ALA A 15 3.03 3.72 -0.19
N PHE A 16 4.10 3.76 0.59
CA PHE A 16 4.48 5.01 1.24
C PHE A 16 4.78 6.09 0.21
N HIS A 17 5.49 5.74 -0.86
CA HIS A 17 5.82 6.71 -1.89
C HIS A 17 4.58 7.24 -2.59
N VAL A 18 3.62 6.37 -2.88
CA VAL A 18 2.37 6.81 -3.48
C VAL A 18 1.65 7.79 -2.56
N TYR A 19 1.54 7.44 -1.29
CA TYR A 19 0.86 8.28 -0.32
C TYR A 19 1.59 9.61 -0.14
N ARG A 20 2.92 9.57 -0.07
CA ARG A 20 3.68 10.77 0.21
C ARG A 20 3.66 11.76 -0.94
N ARG A 21 3.84 11.27 -2.16
CA ARG A 21 3.89 12.21 -3.28
C ARG A 21 2.52 12.76 -3.65
N ASN A 22 1.45 12.13 -3.19
CA ASN A 22 0.10 12.64 -3.40
C ASN A 22 -0.43 13.38 -2.17
N ASN A 23 0.44 13.66 -1.22
CA ASN A 23 0.09 14.40 0.00
C ASN A 23 -0.98 13.71 0.83
N LEU A 24 -1.01 12.41 0.80
CA LEU A 24 -1.97 11.63 1.57
C LEU A 24 -1.43 11.25 2.93
N THR A 25 -0.15 11.43 3.14
CA THR A 25 0.46 11.22 4.44
C THR A 25 1.57 12.24 4.63
N LYS A 26 1.82 12.62 5.86
CA LYS A 26 2.81 13.65 6.17
C LYS A 26 4.19 13.08 6.46
N SER A 27 4.25 11.86 6.94
CA SER A 27 5.51 11.30 7.39
C SER A 27 5.42 9.79 7.48
N GLN A 28 6.55 9.14 7.68
CA GLN A 28 6.59 7.70 7.88
C GLN A 28 5.81 7.32 9.14
N GLN A 29 5.88 8.15 10.17
CA GLN A 29 5.18 7.87 11.41
C GLN A 29 3.67 7.95 11.22
N SER A 30 3.20 8.96 10.53
CA SER A 30 1.78 9.08 10.22
C SER A 30 1.31 7.93 9.36
N PHE A 31 2.11 7.55 8.38
CA PHE A 31 1.77 6.43 7.51
C PHE A 31 1.60 5.15 8.33
N SER A 32 2.53 4.90 9.26
CA SER A 32 2.45 3.73 10.11
C SER A 32 1.18 3.72 10.94
N ARG A 33 0.85 4.85 11.54
CA ARG A 33 -0.31 4.91 12.43
C ARG A 33 -1.62 4.95 11.70
N CYS A 34 -1.73 5.81 10.71
CA CYS A 34 -3.02 6.08 10.09
C CYS A 34 -3.37 5.15 8.95
N VAL A 35 -2.37 4.63 8.28
CA VAL A 35 -2.62 3.78 7.12
C VAL A 35 -2.41 2.31 7.45
N LEU A 36 -1.34 2.00 8.16
CA LEU A 36 -1.03 0.61 8.48
C LEU A 36 -1.62 0.14 9.80
N GLY A 37 -2.08 1.08 10.64
CA GLY A 37 -2.66 0.73 11.92
C GLY A 37 -1.66 0.18 12.90
N MET A 38 -0.41 0.62 12.79
CA MET A 38 0.67 0.15 13.63
C MET A 38 1.29 1.30 14.38
N ARG A 39 2.24 1.00 15.27
CA ARG A 39 2.93 2.06 16.02
C ARG A 39 3.78 2.91 15.08
N PRO A 40 4.13 4.12 15.51
CA PRO A 40 4.79 5.07 14.61
C PRO A 40 6.09 4.59 13.98
N SER A 41 6.84 3.75 14.66
CA SER A 41 8.12 3.28 14.16
C SER A 41 8.02 2.07 13.23
N TYR A 42 6.81 1.56 13.02
CA TYR A 42 6.64 0.30 12.29
C TYR A 42 7.24 0.36 10.89
N TYR A 43 6.89 1.37 10.12
CA TYR A 43 7.35 1.44 8.73
C TYR A 43 8.88 1.47 8.65
N SER A 44 9.51 2.35 9.42
CA SER A 44 10.96 2.46 9.35
C SER A 44 11.64 1.19 9.80
N CYS A 45 11.09 0.52 10.81
CA CYS A 45 11.66 -0.74 11.27
C CYS A 45 11.56 -1.82 10.20
N MET A 46 10.42 -1.90 9.52
CA MET A 46 10.22 -2.90 8.48
C MET A 46 11.17 -2.69 7.31
N ILE A 47 11.34 -1.42 6.90
CA ILE A 47 12.22 -1.10 5.78
C ILE A 47 13.67 -1.41 6.15
N THR A 48 14.09 -0.99 7.34
CA THR A 48 15.46 -1.20 7.79
C THR A 48 15.80 -2.69 7.89
N ARG A 49 14.84 -3.49 8.31
CA ARG A 49 15.07 -4.91 8.49
C ARG A 49 14.68 -5.75 7.29
N HIS A 50 14.24 -5.11 6.22
CA HIS A 50 13.85 -5.79 4.99
C HIS A 50 12.81 -6.89 5.25
N ARG A 51 11.81 -6.57 6.08
CA ARG A 51 10.81 -7.55 6.44
C ARG A 51 9.54 -7.37 5.63
N GLN A 52 8.85 -8.47 5.40
CA GLN A 52 7.58 -8.42 4.70
C GLN A 52 6.46 -8.16 5.68
N PRO A 53 5.47 -7.35 5.30
CA PRO A 53 4.36 -7.08 6.20
C PRO A 53 3.45 -8.30 6.33
N SER A 54 2.77 -8.38 7.47
CA SER A 54 1.82 -9.46 7.70
C SER A 54 0.55 -9.21 6.90
N ARG A 55 -0.26 -10.26 6.80
CA ARG A 55 -1.56 -10.13 6.13
C ARG A 55 -2.38 -9.02 6.76
N HIS A 56 -2.37 -8.95 8.08
CA HIS A 56 -3.15 -7.94 8.79
C HIS A 56 -2.78 -6.52 8.35
N VAL A 57 -1.50 -6.25 8.20
CA VAL A 57 -1.04 -4.93 7.77
C VAL A 57 -1.44 -4.67 6.33
N LEU A 58 -1.35 -5.67 5.47
CA LEU A 58 -1.76 -5.52 4.08
C LEU A 58 -3.26 -5.25 3.98
N GLU A 59 -4.05 -5.91 4.81
CA GLU A 59 -5.49 -5.68 4.82
C GLU A 59 -5.83 -4.27 5.28
N SER A 60 -5.09 -3.77 6.27
CA SER A 60 -5.29 -2.41 6.72
C SER A 60 -4.96 -1.42 5.60
N LEU A 61 -3.84 -1.64 4.92
CA LEU A 61 -3.43 -0.80 3.81
C LEU A 61 -4.50 -0.81 2.72
N LEU A 62 -5.00 -1.99 2.38
CA LEU A 62 -6.03 -2.12 1.37
C LEU A 62 -7.30 -1.37 1.77
N SER A 63 -7.73 -1.55 3.00
CA SER A 63 -8.96 -0.94 3.48
C SER A 63 -8.87 0.59 3.46
N VAL A 64 -7.79 1.14 3.97
CA VAL A 64 -7.61 2.58 4.00
C VAL A 64 -7.53 3.15 2.59
N THR A 65 -6.81 2.46 1.71
CA THR A 65 -6.66 2.93 0.33
C THR A 65 -8.01 2.94 -0.39
N LYS A 66 -8.81 1.90 -0.18
CA LYS A 66 -10.14 1.85 -0.81
C LYS A 66 -11.05 2.95 -0.27
N THR A 67 -10.94 3.26 1.01
CA THR A 67 -11.72 4.33 1.60
C THR A 67 -11.34 5.68 0.97
N LEU A 68 -10.05 5.90 0.77
CA LEU A 68 -9.59 7.11 0.11
C LEU A 68 -10.13 7.21 -1.32
N MET A 69 -10.12 6.10 -2.03
CA MET A 69 -10.64 6.08 -3.40
C MET A 69 -12.12 6.43 -3.42
N SER A 70 -12.89 5.94 -2.45
CA SER A 70 -14.29 6.29 -2.35
C SER A 70 -14.47 7.78 -2.13
N THR A 71 -13.61 8.38 -1.33
CA THR A 71 -13.65 9.82 -1.11
C THR A 71 -13.41 10.57 -2.41
N PHE A 72 -12.45 10.10 -3.22
CA PHE A 72 -12.17 10.72 -4.50
C PHE A 72 -13.39 10.65 -5.43
N LEU A 73 -14.05 9.49 -5.46
CA LEU A 73 -15.22 9.33 -6.31
C LEU A 73 -16.34 10.28 -5.95
N GLY A 74 -16.41 10.68 -4.70
CA GLY A 74 -17.43 11.64 -4.26
C GLY A 74 -17.05 13.08 -4.51
N ASN A 75 -15.85 13.34 -5.01
CA ASN A 75 -15.41 14.70 -5.24
C ASN A 75 -15.96 15.21 -6.57
N PRO A 76 -16.63 16.37 -6.59
CA PRO A 76 -17.23 16.88 -7.83
C PRO A 76 -16.21 17.22 -8.92
N HIS A 77 -14.95 17.41 -8.55
CA HIS A 77 -13.92 17.72 -9.54
C HIS A 77 -13.26 16.47 -10.12
N PHE A 78 -13.57 15.31 -9.55
CA PHE A 78 -12.96 14.06 -10.01
C PHE A 78 -13.31 13.80 -11.47
N ARG A 79 -12.30 13.40 -12.25
CA ARG A 79 -12.42 13.10 -13.67
C ARG A 79 -12.58 14.32 -14.56
N GLN A 80 -12.51 15.53 -13.99
CA GLN A 80 -12.52 16.71 -14.82
C GLN A 80 -11.14 16.94 -15.41
N PRO A 81 -11.05 17.49 -16.63
CA PRO A 81 -9.75 17.65 -17.30
C PRO A 81 -8.77 18.52 -16.53
N TYR A 82 -9.27 19.47 -15.75
CA TYR A 82 -8.39 20.37 -15.00
C TYR A 82 -7.90 19.76 -13.70
N ALA A 83 -8.44 18.62 -13.29
CA ALA A 83 -8.09 18.01 -12.00
C ALA A 83 -7.00 16.96 -12.15
N HIS A 84 -5.87 17.33 -12.76
CA HIS A 84 -4.80 16.40 -13.01
C HIS A 84 -4.29 15.69 -11.77
N ASN A 85 -4.03 16.46 -10.71
CA ASN A 85 -3.47 15.86 -9.50
C ASN A 85 -4.44 14.89 -8.86
N LEU A 86 -5.72 15.25 -8.84
CA LEU A 86 -6.73 14.40 -8.26
C LEU A 86 -6.87 13.10 -9.05
N ASN A 87 -6.91 13.22 -10.37
CA ASN A 87 -7.07 12.05 -11.24
C ASN A 87 -5.85 11.15 -11.18
N GLN A 88 -4.66 11.73 -11.14
CA GLN A 88 -3.44 10.95 -11.06
C GLN A 88 -3.35 10.22 -9.73
N ALA A 89 -3.71 10.89 -8.64
CA ALA A 89 -3.69 10.25 -7.33
C ALA A 89 -4.61 9.04 -7.31
N PHE A 90 -5.81 9.19 -7.89
CA PHE A 90 -6.74 8.07 -7.93
C PHE A 90 -6.17 6.90 -8.72
N ASP A 91 -5.58 7.18 -9.86
CA ASP A 91 -5.00 6.13 -10.69
C ASP A 91 -3.89 5.39 -9.95
N GLU A 92 -3.07 6.11 -9.21
CA GLU A 92 -1.99 5.48 -8.45
C GLU A 92 -2.53 4.65 -7.29
N LEU A 93 -3.59 5.13 -6.65
CA LEU A 93 -4.22 4.37 -5.59
C LEU A 93 -4.86 3.09 -6.15
N GLU A 94 -5.42 3.18 -7.33
CA GLU A 94 -6.02 2.03 -7.97
C GLU A 94 -4.97 0.96 -8.26
N GLN A 95 -3.83 1.37 -8.77
CA GLN A 95 -2.73 0.45 -9.03
C GLN A 95 -2.21 -0.15 -7.73
N LEU A 96 -2.15 0.64 -6.69
CA LEU A 96 -1.71 0.15 -5.39
C LEU A 96 -2.66 -0.92 -4.85
N VAL A 97 -3.97 -0.69 -5.00
CA VAL A 97 -4.97 -1.67 -4.57
C VAL A 97 -4.75 -3.00 -5.29
N GLU A 98 -4.51 -2.93 -6.60
CA GLU A 98 -4.28 -4.15 -7.36
C GLU A 98 -3.04 -4.89 -6.85
N ARG A 99 -2.00 -4.16 -6.58
CA ARG A 99 -0.77 -4.76 -6.09
C ARG A 99 -0.95 -5.40 -4.71
N VAL A 100 -1.66 -4.71 -3.83
CA VAL A 100 -1.91 -5.25 -2.49
C VAL A 100 -2.76 -6.50 -2.58
N ARG A 101 -3.74 -6.51 -3.46
CA ARG A 101 -4.57 -7.69 -3.65
C ARG A 101 -3.76 -8.88 -4.13
N LEU A 102 -2.83 -8.64 -5.04
CA LEU A 102 -1.97 -9.72 -5.50
C LEU A 102 -1.11 -10.26 -4.35
N GLU A 103 -0.57 -9.38 -3.55
CA GLU A 103 0.23 -9.81 -2.40
C GLU A 103 -0.61 -10.62 -1.42
N LEU A 104 -1.84 -10.19 -1.17
CA LEU A 104 -2.72 -10.91 -0.27
C LEU A 104 -3.10 -12.27 -0.83
N THR A 105 -3.39 -12.34 -2.12
CA THR A 105 -3.74 -13.60 -2.75
C THR A 105 -2.58 -14.57 -2.66
N PHE A 106 -1.37 -14.07 -2.90
CA PHE A 106 -0.20 -14.90 -2.84
C PHE A 106 0.04 -15.40 -1.42
N ALA A 107 -0.14 -14.53 -0.43
CA ALA A 107 0.02 -14.91 0.97
C ALA A 107 -0.98 -15.97 1.37
N GLU A 108 -2.22 -15.84 0.91
CA GLU A 108 -3.24 -16.84 1.20
C GLU A 108 -2.91 -18.18 0.56
N ALA A 109 -2.41 -18.14 -0.66
CA ALA A 109 -2.04 -19.38 -1.34
C ALA A 109 -0.90 -20.08 -0.61
N MET A 110 0.07 -19.31 -0.13
CA MET A 110 1.19 -19.87 0.59
C MET A 110 0.75 -20.47 1.94
N ASP A 111 -0.15 -19.75 2.63
CA ASP A 111 -0.68 -20.25 3.90
C ASP A 111 -1.40 -21.56 3.70
N GLN A 112 -2.19 -21.65 2.64
CA GLN A 112 -2.94 -22.86 2.36
C GLN A 112 -2.00 -24.01 2.01
N LEU A 113 -0.96 -23.72 1.25
CA LEU A 113 0.01 -24.71 0.88
C LEU A 113 0.74 -25.25 2.11
N GLU A 114 1.10 -24.37 3.04
CA GLU A 114 1.75 -24.77 4.26
C GLU A 114 0.83 -25.62 5.12
N ALA A 115 -0.44 -25.26 5.16
CA ALA A 115 -1.40 -26.02 5.96
C ALA A 115 -1.51 -27.46 5.42
N GLU A 116 -1.50 -27.62 4.12
CA GLU A 116 -1.57 -28.93 3.52
C GLU A 116 -0.29 -29.71 3.71
N ALA A 117 0.83 -29.03 3.55
CA ALA A 117 2.12 -29.68 3.69
C ALA A 117 2.46 -30.00 5.14
N GLY A 118 1.86 -29.29 6.06
CA GLY A 118 2.13 -29.46 7.46
C GLY A 118 1.47 -30.65 8.11
N LEU A 119 0.77 -31.39 7.35
CA LEU A 119 0.14 -32.60 7.87
C LEU A 119 1.18 -33.71 8.12
#